data_b75997e3f5a31d605e7aa25fe984dd61
#
_entry.id   b75997e3f5a31d605e7aa25fe984dd61
#
_cell.length_a   1.000
_cell.length_b   1.000
_cell.length_c   1.000
_cell.angle_alpha   90.00
_cell.angle_beta   90.00
_cell.angle_gamma   90.00
#
_symmetry.space_group_name_H-M   'P 1'
#
loop_
_entity.id
_entity.type
_entity.pdbx_description
1 polymer ?
#
loop_
_entity_poly.entity_id
_entity_poly.type
_entity_poly.pdbx_seq_one_letter_code
_entity_poly.pdbx_strand_id
1 'polypeptide(L)'
;MRGKIMAVVLGGLLGLPVGAFLWYAFSPLLFDEVVAEALSEAEVVATGAFRDADRSHKGSGVATLVALPGGGHEVQLSSFEVTNGPDLEVWLSSHPDPASSSDVSGNEWVALGQLKGNVGDQAYAVPAGTDVSQFKSVVIWCEQFGVLFSPAALAPAS
;
A
#
# COMPACT_ATOMS: atom_id res chain seq x y z
N MET A 1 -35.98 39.66 7.85
CA MET A 1 -34.63 39.64 7.22
C MET A 1 -33.54 39.19 8.16
N ARG A 2 -33.47 39.66 9.43
CA ARG A 2 -32.39 39.27 10.39
C ARG A 2 -32.28 37.76 10.65
N GLY A 3 -33.41 37.03 10.79
CA GLY A 3 -33.37 35.58 11.06
C GLY A 3 -32.81 34.74 9.89
N LYS A 4 -33.09 35.15 8.64
CA LYS A 4 -32.55 34.47 7.47
C LYS A 4 -31.04 34.67 7.31
N ILE A 5 -30.55 35.87 7.61
CA ILE A 5 -29.10 36.15 7.57
C ILE A 5 -28.39 35.38 8.67
N MET A 6 -28.95 35.30 9.87
CA MET A 6 -28.40 34.56 11.00
C MET A 6 -28.32 33.03 10.68
N ALA A 7 -29.35 32.48 10.05
CA ALA A 7 -29.34 31.06 9.62
C ALA A 7 -28.28 30.76 8.56
N VAL A 8 -28.06 31.66 7.59
CA VAL A 8 -27.03 31.53 6.58
C VAL A 8 -25.63 31.62 7.20
N VAL A 9 -25.42 32.55 8.10
CA VAL A 9 -24.14 32.72 8.82
C VAL A 9 -23.83 31.50 9.69
N LEU A 10 -24.83 31.02 10.47
CA LEU A 10 -24.66 29.80 11.28
C LEU A 10 -24.41 28.57 10.44
N GLY A 11 -25.13 28.41 9.31
CA GLY A 11 -24.94 27.32 8.37
C GLY A 11 -23.55 27.35 7.73
N GLY A 12 -23.04 28.53 7.39
CA GLY A 12 -21.69 28.68 6.86
C GLY A 12 -20.59 28.39 7.90
N LEU A 13 -20.77 28.87 9.13
CA LEU A 13 -19.83 28.67 10.24
C LEU A 13 -19.68 27.18 10.64
N LEU A 14 -20.76 26.42 10.54
CA LEU A 14 -20.75 24.99 10.85
C LEU A 14 -20.45 24.12 9.59
N GLY A 15 -20.98 24.50 8.45
CA GLY A 15 -20.84 23.72 7.21
C GLY A 15 -19.44 23.77 6.61
N LEU A 16 -18.74 24.90 6.69
CA LEU A 16 -17.37 25.01 6.15
C LEU A 16 -16.36 24.12 6.88
N PRO A 17 -16.29 24.10 8.23
CA PRO A 17 -15.38 23.20 8.93
C PRO A 17 -15.71 21.72 8.69
N VAL A 18 -17.01 21.37 8.68
CA VAL A 18 -17.44 19.98 8.42
C VAL A 18 -17.10 19.57 6.98
N GLY A 19 -17.36 20.44 6.00
CA GLY A 19 -17.02 20.20 4.60
C GLY A 19 -15.51 20.08 4.38
N ALA A 20 -14.71 20.92 5.02
CA ALA A 20 -13.25 20.86 4.97
C ALA A 20 -12.73 19.57 5.63
N PHE A 21 -13.30 19.16 6.75
CA PHE A 21 -12.94 17.91 7.41
C PHE A 21 -13.29 16.69 6.56
N LEU A 22 -14.50 16.65 5.97
CA LEU A 22 -14.90 15.57 5.08
C LEU A 22 -14.00 15.52 3.82
N TRP A 23 -13.69 16.69 3.24
CA TRP A 23 -12.75 16.76 2.12
C TRP A 23 -11.38 16.20 2.51
N TYR A 24 -10.82 16.64 3.64
CA TYR A 24 -9.53 16.15 4.14
C TYR A 24 -9.55 14.64 4.40
N ALA A 25 -10.62 14.11 5.01
CA ALA A 25 -10.75 12.70 5.36
C ALA A 25 -10.97 11.79 4.14
N PHE A 26 -11.67 12.27 3.10
CA PHE A 26 -12.05 11.44 1.95
C PHE A 26 -11.28 11.76 0.67
N SER A 27 -10.55 12.87 0.59
CA SER A 27 -9.77 13.20 -0.62
C SER A 27 -8.72 12.15 -0.99
N PRO A 28 -8.01 11.47 -0.05
CA PRO A 28 -7.07 10.41 -0.41
C PRO A 28 -7.72 9.20 -1.08
N LEU A 29 -9.04 9.02 -0.90
CA LEU A 29 -9.79 7.93 -1.55
C LEU A 29 -10.23 8.28 -2.99
N LEU A 30 -10.12 9.56 -3.38
CA LEU A 30 -10.65 10.06 -4.65
C LEU A 30 -9.55 10.47 -5.64
N PHE A 31 -8.32 10.63 -5.17
CA PHE A 31 -7.21 11.08 -6.00
C PHE A 31 -6.03 10.12 -5.88
N ASP A 32 -5.40 9.85 -7.02
CA ASP A 32 -4.18 9.05 -7.05
C ASP A 32 -3.02 9.87 -6.45
N GLU A 33 -2.24 9.21 -5.61
CA GLU A 33 -0.97 9.70 -5.12
C GLU A 33 0.15 9.03 -5.90
N VAL A 34 0.83 9.82 -6.73
CA VAL A 34 1.88 9.31 -7.62
C VAL A 34 3.24 9.50 -6.97
N VAL A 35 3.98 8.42 -6.84
CA VAL A 35 5.35 8.40 -6.33
C VAL A 35 6.31 8.03 -7.45
N ALA A 36 7.49 8.66 -7.50
CA ALA A 36 8.54 8.36 -8.46
C ALA A 36 9.89 8.35 -7.74
N GLU A 37 10.13 7.32 -6.94
CA GLU A 37 11.42 7.13 -6.28
C GLU A 37 12.42 6.50 -7.24
N ALA A 38 13.68 6.90 -7.14
CA ALA A 38 14.77 6.22 -7.83
C ALA A 38 15.02 4.88 -7.12
N LEU A 39 14.74 3.77 -7.80
CA LEU A 39 15.01 2.44 -7.27
C LEU A 39 16.51 2.16 -7.30
N SER A 40 17.04 1.58 -6.22
CA SER A 40 18.45 1.24 -6.12
C SER A 40 18.81 0.07 -7.04
N GLU A 41 19.95 0.16 -7.72
CA GLU A 41 20.55 -1.00 -8.39
C GLU A 41 21.15 -1.93 -7.33
N ALA A 42 20.58 -3.11 -7.16
CA ALA A 42 20.95 -4.09 -6.15
C ALA A 42 20.74 -5.50 -6.65
N GLU A 43 21.32 -6.48 -5.95
CA GLU A 43 21.17 -7.89 -6.29
C GLU A 43 19.72 -8.34 -6.09
N VAL A 44 19.10 -8.84 -7.16
CA VAL A 44 17.71 -9.34 -7.11
C VAL A 44 17.70 -10.70 -6.42
N VAL A 45 16.95 -10.79 -5.32
CA VAL A 45 16.73 -12.04 -4.56
C VAL A 45 15.51 -12.79 -5.09
N ALA A 46 14.40 -12.06 -5.29
CA ALA A 46 13.15 -12.62 -5.80
C ALA A 46 12.31 -11.52 -6.45
N THR A 47 11.42 -11.93 -7.35
CA THR A 47 10.50 -11.00 -8.05
C THR A 47 9.13 -11.62 -8.21
N GLY A 48 8.09 -10.79 -8.28
CA GLY A 48 6.71 -11.20 -8.48
C GLY A 48 5.87 -10.10 -9.11
N ALA A 49 4.89 -10.47 -9.91
CA ALA A 49 3.93 -9.53 -10.47
C ALA A 49 2.74 -9.36 -9.53
N PHE A 50 2.35 -8.12 -9.28
CA PHE A 50 1.11 -7.81 -8.59
C PHE A 50 -0.10 -8.21 -9.44
N ARG A 51 -1.15 -8.63 -8.76
CA ARG A 51 -2.41 -9.00 -9.40
C ARG A 51 -3.59 -8.50 -8.57
N ASP A 52 -4.75 -8.50 -9.20
CA ASP A 52 -6.01 -8.21 -8.53
C ASP A 52 -6.27 -9.22 -7.39
N ALA A 53 -6.70 -8.73 -6.23
CA ALA A 53 -7.20 -9.60 -5.17
C ALA A 53 -8.65 -10.01 -5.45
N ASP A 54 -9.46 -9.08 -5.95
CA ASP A 54 -10.86 -9.31 -6.31
C ASP A 54 -11.38 -8.29 -7.35
N ARG A 55 -12.70 -8.20 -7.51
CA ARG A 55 -13.32 -7.27 -8.48
C ARG A 55 -13.16 -5.80 -8.12
N SER A 56 -13.04 -5.49 -6.83
CA SER A 56 -12.95 -4.13 -6.30
C SER A 56 -11.52 -3.72 -5.99
N HIS A 57 -10.67 -4.69 -5.65
CA HIS A 57 -9.28 -4.47 -5.27
C HIS A 57 -8.37 -4.91 -6.41
N LYS A 58 -7.91 -3.90 -7.18
CA LYS A 58 -7.08 -4.06 -8.38
C LYS A 58 -5.64 -3.70 -8.08
N GLY A 59 -4.71 -4.44 -8.67
CA GLY A 59 -3.31 -4.10 -8.59
C GLY A 59 -2.50 -4.65 -9.74
N SER A 60 -1.45 -3.92 -10.10
CA SER A 60 -0.51 -4.26 -11.17
C SER A 60 0.89 -3.75 -10.85
N GLY A 61 1.87 -4.12 -11.66
CA GLY A 61 3.28 -3.78 -11.47
C GLY A 61 4.09 -4.96 -10.95
N VAL A 62 5.30 -4.69 -10.53
CA VAL A 62 6.27 -5.72 -10.10
C VAL A 62 6.79 -5.40 -8.70
N ALA A 63 6.79 -6.41 -7.84
CA ALA A 63 7.52 -6.40 -6.57
C ALA A 63 8.86 -7.10 -6.77
N THR A 64 9.96 -6.46 -6.35
CA THR A 64 11.31 -7.03 -6.38
C THR A 64 11.92 -6.95 -4.99
N LEU A 65 12.29 -8.10 -4.42
CA LEU A 65 13.09 -8.17 -3.21
C LEU A 65 14.56 -8.12 -3.60
N VAL A 66 15.31 -7.15 -3.09
CA VAL A 66 16.72 -6.96 -3.40
C VAL A 66 17.60 -7.02 -2.15
N ALA A 67 18.84 -7.47 -2.30
CA ALA A 67 19.89 -7.41 -1.30
C ALA A 67 20.76 -6.17 -1.53
N LEU A 68 20.83 -5.27 -0.55
CA LEU A 68 21.56 -4.01 -0.65
C LEU A 68 23.07 -4.21 -0.48
N PRO A 69 23.92 -3.47 -1.23
CA PRO A 69 25.40 -3.60 -1.15
C PRO A 69 25.97 -3.36 0.24
N GLY A 70 25.28 -2.55 1.07
CA GLY A 70 25.65 -2.26 2.47
C GLY A 70 25.11 -3.26 3.50
N GLY A 71 24.44 -4.31 3.04
CA GLY A 71 23.70 -5.26 3.88
C GLY A 71 22.25 -4.81 4.11
N GLY A 72 21.40 -5.79 4.46
CA GLY A 72 19.95 -5.60 4.54
C GLY A 72 19.23 -5.86 3.21
N HIS A 73 17.92 -5.72 3.24
CA HIS A 73 17.05 -5.97 2.08
C HIS A 73 16.04 -4.83 1.90
N GLU A 74 15.55 -4.70 0.69
CA GLU A 74 14.54 -3.72 0.31
C GLU A 74 13.53 -4.38 -0.62
N VAL A 75 12.25 -4.04 -0.48
CA VAL A 75 11.20 -4.36 -1.46
C VAL A 75 10.99 -3.13 -2.33
N GLN A 76 11.18 -3.31 -3.63
CA GLN A 76 10.97 -2.29 -4.64
C GLN A 76 9.67 -2.60 -5.40
N LEU A 77 8.82 -1.58 -5.54
CA LEU A 77 7.64 -1.65 -6.39
C LEU A 77 7.92 -0.83 -7.65
N SER A 78 7.79 -1.44 -8.83
CA SER A 78 8.03 -0.77 -10.10
C SER A 78 6.83 -0.86 -11.03
N SER A 79 6.56 0.23 -11.78
CA SER A 79 5.34 0.37 -12.61
C SER A 79 4.09 -0.01 -11.83
N PHE A 80 4.08 0.33 -10.56
CA PHE A 80 3.09 -0.11 -9.59
C PHE A 80 1.82 0.74 -9.66
N GLU A 81 0.69 0.06 -9.55
CA GLU A 81 -0.62 0.69 -9.40
C GLU A 81 -1.53 -0.20 -8.55
N VAL A 82 -2.29 0.40 -7.66
CA VAL A 82 -3.30 -0.29 -6.84
C VAL A 82 -4.52 0.61 -6.65
N THR A 83 -5.70 0.01 -6.51
CA THR A 83 -6.92 0.73 -6.15
C THR A 83 -6.72 1.50 -4.84
N ASN A 84 -7.19 2.74 -4.78
CA ASN A 84 -7.15 3.55 -3.57
C ASN A 84 -7.90 2.90 -2.41
N GLY A 85 -7.36 3.02 -1.22
CA GLY A 85 -7.95 2.52 0.01
C GLY A 85 -7.40 3.28 1.22
N PRO A 86 -8.14 3.28 2.34
CA PRO A 86 -7.65 3.87 3.57
C PRO A 86 -6.60 2.95 4.19
N ASP A 87 -5.54 3.55 4.72
CA ASP A 87 -4.53 2.88 5.53
C ASP A 87 -3.91 1.64 4.85
N LEU A 88 -3.44 1.85 3.59
CA LEU A 88 -2.75 0.79 2.84
C LEU A 88 -1.31 0.68 3.29
N GLU A 89 -0.86 -0.55 3.48
CA GLU A 89 0.51 -0.89 3.85
C GLU A 89 1.12 -1.92 2.88
N VAL A 90 2.44 -1.94 2.83
CA VAL A 90 3.22 -2.98 2.13
C VAL A 90 3.72 -3.98 3.16
N TRP A 91 3.35 -5.25 2.97
CA TRP A 91 3.78 -6.35 3.85
C TRP A 91 4.51 -7.44 3.08
N LEU A 92 5.46 -8.10 3.75
CA LEU A 92 5.94 -9.43 3.36
C LEU A 92 5.05 -10.48 4.03
N SER A 93 4.65 -11.51 3.31
CA SER A 93 3.86 -12.63 3.85
C SER A 93 4.54 -13.97 3.57
N SER A 94 4.49 -14.89 4.54
CA SER A 94 5.00 -16.24 4.38
C SER A 94 4.13 -17.14 3.48
N HIS A 95 2.87 -16.73 3.23
CA HIS A 95 2.02 -17.43 2.28
C HIS A 95 2.54 -17.28 0.84
N PRO A 96 2.69 -18.38 0.07
CA PRO A 96 3.33 -18.32 -1.24
C PRO A 96 2.53 -17.59 -2.31
N ASP A 97 1.20 -17.63 -2.25
CA ASP A 97 0.30 -16.98 -3.22
C ASP A 97 -1.06 -16.68 -2.56
N PRO A 98 -1.15 -15.60 -1.75
CA PRO A 98 -2.39 -15.26 -1.05
C PRO A 98 -3.51 -14.92 -2.03
N ALA A 99 -4.66 -15.57 -1.89
CA ALA A 99 -5.86 -15.34 -2.69
C ALA A 99 -6.98 -14.68 -1.89
N SER A 100 -6.83 -14.59 -0.57
CA SER A 100 -7.82 -14.01 0.34
C SER A 100 -7.14 -13.33 1.53
N SER A 101 -7.89 -12.49 2.24
CA SER A 101 -7.41 -11.83 3.47
C SER A 101 -7.03 -12.84 4.56
N SER A 102 -7.71 -13.99 4.63
CA SER A 102 -7.40 -15.05 5.60
C SER A 102 -6.06 -15.74 5.32
N ASP A 103 -5.61 -15.77 4.07
CA ASP A 103 -4.31 -16.33 3.71
C ASP A 103 -3.16 -15.44 4.22
N VAL A 104 -3.40 -14.14 4.32
CA VAL A 104 -2.43 -13.19 4.90
C VAL A 104 -2.49 -13.24 6.43
N SER A 105 -3.67 -13.02 7.02
CA SER A 105 -3.82 -12.94 8.48
C SER A 105 -3.59 -14.26 9.20
N GLY A 106 -3.72 -15.39 8.52
CA GLY A 106 -3.46 -16.74 9.06
C GLY A 106 -2.01 -17.20 8.96
N ASN A 107 -1.13 -16.40 8.40
CA ASN A 107 0.29 -16.72 8.19
C ASN A 107 1.20 -15.67 8.84
N GLU A 108 2.51 -15.92 8.87
CA GLU A 108 3.47 -14.93 9.34
C GLU A 108 3.62 -13.79 8.34
N TRP A 109 3.76 -12.58 8.84
CA TRP A 109 3.93 -11.38 8.04
C TRP A 109 4.83 -10.35 8.74
N VAL A 110 5.41 -9.46 7.94
CA VAL A 110 6.18 -8.30 8.41
C VAL A 110 5.70 -7.06 7.66
N ALA A 111 5.24 -6.05 8.39
CA ALA A 111 4.91 -4.75 7.82
C ALA A 111 6.18 -4.00 7.45
N LEU A 112 6.25 -3.49 6.23
CA LEU A 112 7.35 -2.65 5.74
C LEU A 112 7.03 -1.16 5.87
N GLY A 113 5.76 -0.82 6.10
CA GLY A 113 5.27 0.53 6.31
C GLY A 113 4.09 0.91 5.42
N GLN A 114 3.60 2.11 5.64
CA GLN A 114 2.47 2.65 4.88
C GLN A 114 2.83 2.83 3.41
N LEU A 115 1.86 2.55 2.53
CA LEU A 115 1.98 2.79 1.11
C LEU A 115 2.18 4.29 0.86
N LYS A 116 3.27 4.66 0.18
CA LYS A 116 3.63 6.07 -0.07
C LYS A 116 2.76 6.71 -1.13
N GLY A 117 2.28 5.90 -2.07
CA GLY A 117 1.33 6.30 -3.11
C GLY A 117 0.74 5.08 -3.79
N ASN A 118 -0.46 5.23 -4.35
CA ASN A 118 -1.14 4.13 -5.03
C ASN A 118 -0.65 3.92 -6.48
N VAL A 119 0.19 4.82 -7.00
CA VAL A 119 0.77 4.74 -8.34
C VAL A 119 2.26 5.06 -8.30
N GLY A 120 3.06 4.29 -9.02
CA GLY A 120 4.44 4.60 -9.36
C GLY A 120 5.50 3.82 -8.59
N ASP A 121 6.76 4.20 -8.83
CA ASP A 121 7.92 3.49 -8.32
C ASP A 121 8.23 3.92 -6.88
N GLN A 122 8.43 2.94 -6.01
CA GLN A 122 8.66 3.19 -4.58
C GLN A 122 9.37 2.01 -3.91
N ALA A 123 10.11 2.26 -2.83
CA ALA A 123 10.94 1.30 -2.16
C ALA A 123 10.69 1.26 -0.65
N TYR A 124 10.83 0.09 -0.03
CA TYR A 124 10.55 -0.18 1.37
C TYR A 124 11.65 -1.00 2.00
N ALA A 125 12.35 -0.43 2.99
CA ALA A 125 13.38 -1.15 3.72
C ALA A 125 12.77 -2.31 4.51
N VAL A 126 13.38 -3.49 4.41
CA VAL A 126 13.02 -4.62 5.26
C VAL A 126 13.66 -4.42 6.65
N PRO A 127 12.90 -4.56 7.75
CA PRO A 127 13.43 -4.39 9.11
C PRO A 127 14.65 -5.28 9.36
N ALA A 128 15.66 -4.72 10.04
CA ALA A 128 16.90 -5.44 10.33
C ALA A 128 16.63 -6.72 11.14
N GLY A 129 17.30 -7.80 10.77
CA GLY A 129 17.13 -9.12 11.44
C GLY A 129 15.96 -9.94 10.90
N THR A 130 15.21 -9.45 9.91
CA THR A 130 14.19 -10.24 9.23
C THR A 130 14.85 -11.31 8.36
N ASP A 131 14.49 -12.57 8.57
CA ASP A 131 14.86 -13.67 7.67
C ASP A 131 13.93 -13.68 6.45
N VAL A 132 14.37 -13.01 5.38
CA VAL A 132 13.59 -12.86 4.15
C VAL A 132 13.29 -14.19 3.45
N SER A 133 14.04 -15.26 3.75
CA SER A 133 13.84 -16.57 3.12
C SER A 133 12.49 -17.22 3.50
N GLN A 134 11.90 -16.79 4.62
CA GLN A 134 10.62 -17.26 5.12
C GLN A 134 9.43 -16.64 4.38
N PHE A 135 9.62 -15.49 3.73
CA PHE A 135 8.55 -14.77 3.05
C PHE A 135 8.51 -15.13 1.56
N LYS A 136 7.30 -15.34 1.07
CA LYS A 136 7.05 -15.88 -0.28
C LYS A 136 6.19 -14.97 -1.14
N SER A 137 5.64 -13.90 -0.56
CA SER A 137 4.87 -12.90 -1.30
C SER A 137 5.02 -11.51 -0.70
N VAL A 138 4.80 -10.50 -1.54
CA VAL A 138 4.55 -9.12 -1.14
C VAL A 138 3.05 -8.87 -1.27
N VAL A 139 2.45 -8.22 -0.30
CA VAL A 139 1.02 -7.89 -0.35
C VAL A 139 0.80 -6.41 -0.04
N ILE A 140 -0.19 -5.83 -0.71
CA ILE A 140 -0.78 -4.55 -0.32
C ILE A 140 -1.97 -4.86 0.57
N TRP A 141 -1.90 -4.38 1.80
CA TRP A 141 -2.83 -4.69 2.87
C TRP A 141 -3.50 -3.44 3.41
N CYS A 142 -4.80 -3.47 3.60
CA CYS A 142 -5.51 -2.42 4.32
C CYS A 142 -5.55 -2.78 5.80
N GLU A 143 -4.75 -2.07 6.62
CA GLU A 143 -4.64 -2.34 8.06
C GLU A 143 -5.97 -2.09 8.78
N GLN A 144 -6.64 -0.98 8.47
CA GLN A 144 -7.88 -0.58 9.11
C GLN A 144 -9.00 -1.62 8.98
N PHE A 145 -9.09 -2.33 7.86
CA PHE A 145 -10.18 -3.27 7.59
C PHE A 145 -9.74 -4.73 7.51
N GLY A 146 -8.45 -5.01 7.59
CA GLY A 146 -7.92 -6.37 7.47
C GLY A 146 -8.20 -6.98 6.10
N VAL A 147 -7.95 -6.23 5.01
CA VAL A 147 -8.32 -6.62 3.65
C VAL A 147 -7.11 -6.66 2.73
N LEU A 148 -6.99 -7.76 1.96
CA LEU A 148 -6.00 -7.90 0.89
C LEU A 148 -6.43 -7.08 -0.33
N PHE A 149 -5.57 -6.16 -0.78
CA PHE A 149 -5.77 -5.33 -1.96
C PHE A 149 -5.07 -5.88 -3.21
N SER A 150 -3.81 -6.28 -3.07
CA SER A 150 -3.07 -6.85 -4.19
C SER A 150 -1.91 -7.71 -3.70
N PRO A 151 -1.82 -8.97 -4.09
CA PRO A 151 -0.68 -9.84 -3.81
C PRO A 151 0.26 -9.95 -5.01
N ALA A 152 1.56 -10.18 -4.72
CA ALA A 152 2.60 -10.56 -5.66
C ALA A 152 3.35 -11.78 -5.11
N ALA A 153 3.15 -12.95 -5.70
CA ALA A 153 3.89 -14.17 -5.36
C ALA A 153 5.35 -14.03 -5.82
N LEU A 154 6.30 -14.18 -4.90
CA LEU A 154 7.73 -14.04 -5.17
C LEU A 154 8.34 -15.35 -5.70
N ALA A 155 8.96 -15.28 -6.87
CA ALA A 155 9.80 -16.34 -7.42
C ALA A 155 11.29 -15.96 -7.24
N PRO A 156 12.17 -16.88 -6.81
CA PRO A 156 13.61 -16.63 -6.72
C PRO A 156 14.18 -16.15 -8.05
N ALA A 157 15.15 -15.24 -8.01
CA ALA A 157 15.90 -14.85 -9.19
C ALA A 157 16.68 -16.06 -9.73
N SER A 158 16.70 -16.23 -11.04
CA SER A 158 17.39 -17.32 -11.75
C SER A 158 18.84 -16.97 -12.05
#